data_b40d032083f1a132c24727d5f6ac7674
#
_entry.id   b40d032083f1a132c24727d5f6ac7674
#
_cell.length_a   1.000
_cell.length_b   1.000
_cell.length_c   1.000
_cell.angle_alpha   90.00
_cell.angle_beta   90.00
_cell.angle_gamma   90.00
#
_symmetry.space_group_name_H-M   'P 1'
#
loop_
_entity.id
_entity.type
_entity.pdbx_description
1 polymer ?
#
loop_
_entity_poly.entity_id
_entity_poly.type
_entity_poly.pdbx_seq_one_letter_code
_entity_poly.pdbx_strand_id
1 'polypeptide(L)'
;MALNYRGAEAVVTACEWHGQPAIEKRRNPRSYRHPDLEVRLVAERLRAEARLLERASEAGLPVPSLYAVDPTAATLVMTQLPGDLLEHALRAPNGAVWLPLLGELLARIHAVGIIHGDPTTSNFIARGASDGDASVT
;
A
#
# COMPACT_ATOMS: atom_id res chain seq x y z
N MET A 1 -14.03 8.36 -7.60
CA MET A 1 -13.08 8.08 -8.70
C MET A 1 -12.46 6.71 -8.50
N ALA A 2 -12.54 5.87 -9.50
CA ALA A 2 -11.96 4.54 -9.40
C ALA A 2 -10.43 4.61 -9.48
N LEU A 3 -9.74 3.96 -8.55
CA LEU A 3 -8.29 3.85 -8.56
C LEU A 3 -7.90 2.56 -9.28
N ASN A 4 -7.20 2.70 -10.38
CA ASN A 4 -6.57 1.58 -11.08
C ASN A 4 -5.09 1.91 -11.26
N TYR A 5 -4.25 1.05 -10.71
CA TYR A 5 -2.80 1.20 -10.82
C TYR A 5 -2.18 -0.14 -11.16
N ARG A 6 -1.30 -0.14 -12.14
CA ARG A 6 -0.56 -1.33 -12.53
C ARG A 6 0.94 -1.08 -12.38
N GLY A 7 1.52 -1.71 -11.38
CA GLY A 7 2.96 -1.74 -11.20
C GLY A 7 3.60 -2.97 -11.82
N ALA A 8 4.93 -3.07 -11.72
CA ALA A 8 5.69 -4.21 -12.25
C ALA A 8 5.34 -5.54 -11.57
N GLU A 9 4.98 -5.50 -10.27
CA GLU A 9 4.75 -6.70 -9.45
C GLU A 9 3.30 -6.89 -9.02
N ALA A 10 2.45 -5.87 -9.17
CA ALA A 10 1.07 -5.92 -8.70
C ALA A 10 0.14 -5.04 -9.50
N VAL A 11 -1.14 -5.41 -9.51
CA VAL A 11 -2.23 -4.59 -10.02
C VAL A 11 -3.11 -4.17 -8.85
N VAL A 12 -3.36 -2.87 -8.73
CA VAL A 12 -4.19 -2.29 -7.67
C VAL A 12 -5.48 -1.79 -8.31
N THR A 13 -6.63 -2.26 -7.83
CA THR A 13 -7.94 -1.96 -8.38
C THR A 13 -8.90 -1.53 -7.27
N ALA A 14 -9.65 -0.44 -7.51
CA ALA A 14 -10.73 -0.05 -6.60
C ALA A 14 -11.87 -1.07 -6.67
N CYS A 15 -12.43 -1.41 -5.50
CA CYS A 15 -13.54 -2.35 -5.39
C CYS A 15 -14.42 -1.99 -4.19
N GLU A 16 -15.42 -2.82 -3.91
CA GLU A 16 -16.24 -2.73 -2.71
C GLU A 16 -16.05 -3.98 -1.86
N TRP A 17 -16.03 -3.79 -0.54
CA TRP A 17 -16.02 -4.86 0.44
C TRP A 17 -17.13 -4.60 1.46
N HIS A 18 -18.16 -5.44 1.45
CA HIS A 18 -19.35 -5.30 2.32
C HIS A 18 -19.93 -3.88 2.29
N GLY A 19 -20.06 -3.29 1.09
CA GLY A 19 -20.62 -1.96 0.89
C GLY A 19 -19.68 -0.80 1.20
N GLN A 20 -18.42 -1.08 1.55
CA GLN A 20 -17.42 -0.04 1.82
C GLN A 20 -16.39 0.06 0.68
N PRO A 21 -15.89 1.27 0.39
CA PRO A 21 -14.80 1.41 -0.57
C PRO A 21 -13.58 0.61 -0.13
N ALA A 22 -13.00 -0.13 -1.07
CA ALA A 22 -11.86 -0.99 -0.80
C ALA A 22 -10.90 -1.00 -1.99
N ILE A 23 -9.72 -1.56 -1.76
CA ILE A 23 -8.71 -1.77 -2.79
C ILE A 23 -8.36 -3.25 -2.82
N GLU A 24 -8.37 -3.84 -4.01
CA GLU A 24 -7.80 -5.15 -4.25
C GLU A 24 -6.42 -5.00 -4.85
N LYS A 25 -5.45 -5.63 -4.22
CA LYS A 25 -4.08 -5.71 -4.72
C LYS A 25 -3.80 -7.15 -5.11
N ARG A 26 -3.54 -7.38 -6.40
CA ARG A 26 -3.20 -8.69 -6.95
C ARG A 26 -1.74 -8.70 -7.39
N ARG A 27 -0.97 -9.67 -6.91
CA ARG A 27 0.41 -9.84 -7.34
C ARG A 27 0.48 -10.61 -8.65
N ASN A 28 1.35 -10.14 -9.55
CA ASN A 28 1.59 -10.79 -10.83
C ASN A 28 2.66 -11.86 -10.66
N PRO A 29 2.43 -13.10 -11.14
CA PRO A 29 3.48 -14.11 -11.19
C PRO A 29 4.57 -13.70 -12.18
N ARG A 30 5.81 -14.06 -11.87
CA ARG A 30 6.96 -13.81 -12.75
C ARG A 30 7.16 -14.99 -13.68
N SER A 31 7.16 -14.72 -14.98
CA SER A 31 7.19 -15.77 -16.02
C SER A 31 8.53 -16.49 -16.14
N TYR A 32 9.63 -15.93 -15.61
CA TYR A 32 10.96 -16.52 -15.71
C TYR A 32 11.26 -17.59 -14.65
N ARG A 33 10.36 -17.78 -13.68
CA ARG A 33 10.51 -18.78 -12.62
C ARG A 33 9.67 -20.01 -12.92
N HIS A 34 10.10 -21.16 -12.35
CA HIS A 34 9.28 -22.36 -12.39
C HIS A 34 7.90 -22.07 -11.76
N PRO A 35 6.78 -22.50 -12.41
CA PRO A 35 5.44 -22.16 -11.94
C PRO A 35 5.17 -22.53 -10.48
N ASP A 36 5.59 -23.71 -10.03
CA ASP A 36 5.35 -24.16 -8.65
C ASP A 36 6.12 -23.30 -7.64
N LEU A 37 7.36 -22.93 -7.97
CA LEU A 37 8.18 -22.05 -7.15
C LEU A 37 7.55 -20.66 -7.08
N GLU A 38 7.08 -20.13 -8.20
CA GLU A 38 6.49 -18.77 -8.27
C GLU A 38 5.21 -18.71 -7.44
N VAL A 39 4.35 -19.70 -7.50
CA VAL A 39 3.12 -19.77 -6.67
C VAL A 39 3.47 -19.72 -5.18
N ARG A 40 4.47 -20.47 -4.74
CA ARG A 40 4.93 -20.47 -3.36
C ARG A 40 5.49 -19.12 -2.93
N LEU A 41 6.35 -18.51 -3.75
CA LEU A 41 6.96 -17.21 -3.44
C LEU A 41 5.93 -16.10 -3.39
N VAL A 42 4.97 -16.09 -4.30
CA VAL A 42 3.88 -15.11 -4.31
C VAL A 42 3.03 -15.26 -3.04
N ALA A 43 2.67 -16.48 -2.65
CA ALA A 43 1.90 -16.73 -1.44
C ALA A 43 2.66 -16.31 -0.18
N GLU A 44 3.96 -16.59 -0.10
CA GLU A 44 4.80 -16.18 1.04
C GLU A 44 4.90 -14.66 1.15
N ARG A 45 5.10 -13.96 0.04
CA ARG A 45 5.15 -12.50 0.01
C ARG A 45 3.82 -11.87 0.42
N LEU A 46 2.73 -12.44 -0.06
CA LEU A 46 1.40 -11.98 0.28
C LEU A 46 1.13 -12.08 1.78
N ARG A 47 1.45 -13.22 2.37
CA ARG A 47 1.30 -13.44 3.82
C ARG A 47 2.20 -12.51 4.62
N ALA A 48 3.43 -12.28 4.17
CA ALA A 48 4.35 -11.35 4.81
C ALA A 48 3.81 -9.92 4.78
N GLU A 49 3.28 -9.48 3.65
CA GLU A 49 2.65 -8.17 3.50
C GLU A 49 1.45 -8.02 4.43
N ALA A 50 0.58 -9.03 4.49
CA ALA A 50 -0.56 -9.05 5.39
C ALA A 50 -0.14 -8.91 6.85
N ARG A 51 0.86 -9.65 7.30
CA ARG A 51 1.39 -9.56 8.67
C ARG A 51 1.96 -8.19 8.97
N LEU A 52 2.67 -7.58 8.02
CA LEU A 52 3.20 -6.23 8.21
C LEU A 52 2.11 -5.17 8.33
N LEU A 53 1.05 -5.26 7.51
CA LEU A 53 -0.10 -4.37 7.60
C LEU A 53 -0.80 -4.49 8.96
N GLU A 54 -1.05 -5.71 9.42
CA GLU A 54 -1.66 -5.96 10.71
C GLU A 54 -0.79 -5.42 11.86
N ARG A 55 0.50 -5.68 11.82
CA ARG A 55 1.45 -5.20 12.83
C ARG A 55 1.53 -3.69 12.86
N ALA A 56 1.58 -3.04 11.69
CA ALA A 56 1.59 -1.59 11.58
C ALA A 56 0.28 -0.98 12.12
N SER A 57 -0.86 -1.58 11.80
CA SER A 57 -2.16 -1.15 12.31
C SER A 57 -2.23 -1.25 13.84
N GLU A 58 -1.77 -2.35 14.42
CA GLU A 58 -1.72 -2.54 15.87
C GLU A 58 -0.80 -1.52 16.56
N ALA A 59 0.25 -1.09 15.88
CA ALA A 59 1.18 -0.06 16.38
C ALA A 59 0.63 1.37 16.24
N GLY A 60 -0.57 1.54 15.68
CA GLY A 60 -1.18 2.86 15.48
C GLY A 60 -0.64 3.64 14.31
N LEU A 61 0.05 2.99 13.37
CA LEU A 61 0.53 3.63 12.15
C LEU A 61 -0.61 3.88 11.15
N PRO A 62 -0.52 4.94 10.33
CA PRO A 62 -1.54 5.24 9.32
C PRO A 62 -1.42 4.32 8.12
N VAL A 63 -1.99 3.14 8.23
CA VAL A 63 -1.98 2.11 7.19
C VAL A 63 -3.40 1.64 6.89
N PRO A 64 -3.65 1.10 5.68
CA PRO A 64 -4.95 0.50 5.37
C PRO A 64 -5.26 -0.66 6.32
N SER A 65 -6.53 -0.82 6.67
CA SER A 65 -7.00 -2.00 7.39
C SER A 65 -7.18 -3.16 6.41
N LEU A 66 -6.66 -4.32 6.77
CA LEU A 66 -6.75 -5.51 5.94
C LEU A 66 -8.14 -6.15 6.11
N TYR A 67 -8.84 -6.38 5.00
CA TYR A 67 -10.15 -7.03 4.99
C TYR A 67 -10.05 -8.52 4.68
N ALA A 68 -9.21 -8.89 3.72
CA ALA A 68 -9.09 -10.27 3.28
C ALA A 68 -7.72 -10.56 2.66
N VAL A 69 -7.31 -11.80 2.80
CA VAL A 69 -6.09 -12.35 2.18
C VAL A 69 -6.48 -13.64 1.46
N ASP A 70 -6.20 -13.71 0.18
CA ASP A 70 -6.39 -14.94 -0.60
C ASP A 70 -5.08 -15.35 -1.26
N PRO A 71 -4.31 -16.26 -0.63
CA PRO A 71 -3.04 -16.72 -1.19
C PRO A 71 -3.19 -17.46 -2.53
N THR A 72 -4.30 -18.13 -2.74
CA THR A 72 -4.57 -18.88 -3.98
C THR A 72 -4.78 -17.92 -5.16
N ALA A 73 -5.56 -16.86 -4.95
CA ALA A 73 -5.77 -15.82 -5.96
C ALA A 73 -4.66 -14.78 -5.98
N ALA A 74 -3.70 -14.85 -5.04
CA ALA A 74 -2.62 -13.88 -4.87
C ALA A 74 -3.14 -12.45 -4.64
N THR A 75 -4.22 -12.30 -3.86
CA THR A 75 -4.87 -11.03 -3.62
C THR A 75 -4.93 -10.64 -2.15
N LEU A 76 -4.83 -9.32 -1.91
CA LEU A 76 -5.18 -8.67 -0.66
C LEU A 76 -6.33 -7.70 -0.92
N VAL A 77 -7.27 -7.62 0.01
CA VAL A 77 -8.31 -6.60 0.01
C VAL A 77 -8.17 -5.76 1.28
N MET A 78 -8.12 -4.46 1.12
CA MET A 78 -7.90 -3.51 2.21
C MET A 78 -8.74 -2.26 2.04
N THR A 79 -8.83 -1.45 3.09
CA THR A 79 -9.54 -0.17 3.01
C THR A 79 -8.95 0.72 1.94
N GLN A 80 -9.80 1.47 1.22
CA GLN A 80 -9.36 2.54 0.35
C GLN A 80 -9.09 3.79 1.20
N LEU A 81 -7.84 4.27 1.14
CA LEU A 81 -7.47 5.50 1.82
C LEU A 81 -7.82 6.70 0.95
N PRO A 82 -8.36 7.79 1.54
CA PRO A 82 -8.61 9.02 0.79
C PRO A 82 -7.29 9.71 0.45
N GLY A 83 -7.26 10.39 -0.69
CA GLY A 83 -6.10 11.14 -1.15
C GLY A 83 -5.54 10.63 -2.47
N ASP A 84 -4.44 11.23 -2.89
CA ASP A 84 -3.74 10.89 -4.12
C ASP A 84 -2.50 10.05 -3.83
N LEU A 85 -2.05 9.29 -4.83
CA LEU A 85 -0.72 8.68 -4.75
C LEU A 85 0.32 9.77 -4.49
N LEU A 86 1.23 9.52 -3.56
CA LEU A 86 2.28 10.48 -3.21
C LEU A 86 3.12 10.86 -4.44
N GLU A 87 3.35 9.93 -5.33
CA GLU A 87 4.04 10.18 -6.60
C GLU A 87 3.39 11.33 -7.38
N HIS A 88 2.06 11.37 -7.47
CA HIS A 88 1.33 12.43 -8.14
C HIS A 88 1.37 13.73 -7.35
N ALA A 89 1.22 13.66 -6.04
CA ALA A 89 1.26 14.84 -5.17
C ALA A 89 2.61 15.56 -5.22
N LEU A 90 3.71 14.81 -5.31
CA LEU A 90 5.06 15.38 -5.43
C LEU A 90 5.29 16.14 -6.73
N ARG A 91 4.57 15.79 -7.79
CA ARG A 91 4.66 16.47 -9.09
C ARG A 91 3.88 17.77 -9.15
N ALA A 92 2.99 18.01 -8.19
CA ALA A 92 2.24 19.25 -8.09
C ALA A 92 3.16 20.44 -7.74
N PRO A 93 2.78 21.70 -8.02
CA PRO A 93 3.63 22.87 -7.76
C PRO A 93 4.15 22.99 -6.33
N ASN A 94 3.36 22.53 -5.34
CA ASN A 94 3.73 22.56 -3.93
C ASN A 94 4.13 21.17 -3.40
N GLY A 95 4.59 20.31 -4.29
CA GLY A 95 4.85 18.89 -3.96
C GLY A 95 5.92 18.68 -2.88
N ALA A 96 6.90 19.58 -2.77
CA ALA A 96 7.99 19.44 -1.80
C ALA A 96 7.52 19.41 -0.34
N VAL A 97 6.33 19.91 -0.02
CA VAL A 97 5.76 19.89 1.33
C VAL A 97 5.55 18.47 1.85
N TRP A 98 5.42 17.49 0.98
CA TRP A 98 5.20 16.09 1.34
C TRP A 98 6.45 15.38 1.83
N LEU A 99 7.65 15.85 1.49
CA LEU A 99 8.91 15.17 1.81
C LEU A 99 9.17 15.07 3.33
N PRO A 100 9.01 16.13 4.14
CA PRO A 100 9.15 16.02 5.60
C PRO A 100 8.14 15.04 6.21
N LEU A 101 6.91 15.04 5.71
CA LEU A 101 5.86 14.15 6.19
C LEU A 101 6.17 12.68 5.88
N LEU A 102 6.71 12.39 4.69
CA LEU A 102 7.16 11.06 4.34
C LEU A 102 8.31 10.61 5.25
N GLY A 103 9.29 11.47 5.47
CA GLY A 103 10.41 11.18 6.37
C GLY A 103 9.96 10.88 7.79
N GLU A 104 9.01 11.63 8.32
CA GLU A 104 8.43 11.41 9.64
C GLU A 104 7.70 10.04 9.71
N LEU A 105 6.92 9.71 8.69
CA LEU A 105 6.23 8.42 8.62
C LEU A 105 7.23 7.26 8.58
N LEU A 106 8.27 7.35 7.75
CA LEU A 106 9.31 6.31 7.67
C LEU A 106 10.03 6.14 9.02
N ALA A 107 10.32 7.23 9.72
CA ALA A 107 10.92 7.17 11.06
C ALA A 107 10.00 6.45 12.05
N ARG A 108 8.69 6.71 12.01
CA ARG A 108 7.71 6.03 12.87
C ARG A 108 7.62 4.54 12.55
N ILE A 109 7.63 4.17 11.28
CA ILE A 109 7.63 2.77 10.84
C ILE A 109 8.87 2.04 11.38
N HIS A 110 10.05 2.63 11.24
CA HIS A 110 11.29 2.05 11.73
C HIS A 110 11.33 1.96 13.27
N ALA A 111 10.76 2.95 13.96
CA ALA A 111 10.73 2.97 15.43
C ALA A 111 9.97 1.79 16.04
N VAL A 112 8.99 1.23 15.33
CA VAL A 112 8.25 0.03 15.78
C VAL A 112 8.86 -1.27 15.25
N GLY A 113 10.05 -1.21 14.65
CA GLY A 113 10.79 -2.38 14.18
C GLY A 113 10.31 -2.97 12.88
N ILE A 114 9.56 -2.20 12.09
CA ILE A 114 9.12 -2.61 10.75
C ILE A 114 10.08 -2.06 9.72
N ILE A 115 10.57 -2.92 8.83
CA ILE A 115 11.36 -2.51 7.67
C ILE A 115 10.44 -2.50 6.46
N HIS A 116 10.26 -1.30 5.88
CA HIS A 116 9.48 -1.15 4.65
C HIS A 116 10.32 -1.66 3.48
N GLY A 117 9.86 -2.72 2.80
CA GLY A 117 10.64 -3.36 1.75
C GLY A 117 10.74 -2.57 0.44
N ASP A 118 9.88 -1.56 0.24
CA ASP A 118 9.82 -0.79 -0.99
C ASP A 118 9.29 0.64 -0.72
N PRO A 119 10.13 1.55 -0.22
CA PRO A 119 9.71 2.90 0.15
C PRO A 119 9.62 3.84 -1.07
N THR A 120 9.02 3.40 -2.16
CA THR A 120 8.78 4.24 -3.33
C THR A 120 7.54 5.11 -3.16
N THR A 121 7.51 6.25 -3.85
CA THR A 121 6.40 7.21 -3.76
C THR A 121 5.06 6.67 -4.26
N SER A 122 5.07 5.56 -4.99
CA SER A 122 3.86 4.87 -5.44
C SER A 122 3.19 4.02 -4.35
N ASN A 123 3.87 3.80 -3.21
CA ASN A 123 3.34 3.01 -2.09
C ASN A 123 2.78 3.88 -0.95
N PHE A 124 2.68 5.19 -1.15
CA PHE A 124 2.19 6.13 -0.16
C PHE A 124 1.05 6.98 -0.71
N ILE A 125 0.15 7.39 0.17
CA ILE A 125 -0.99 8.25 -0.14
C ILE A 125 -0.82 9.60 0.56
N ALA A 126 -0.93 10.68 -0.21
CA ALA A 126 -0.94 12.04 0.32
C ALA A 126 -2.39 12.45 0.65
N ARG A 127 -2.64 12.88 1.89
CA ARG A 127 -3.97 13.22 2.39
C ARG A 127 -4.01 14.67 2.85
N GLY A 128 -5.18 15.30 2.69
CA GLY A 128 -5.48 16.58 3.34
C GLY A 128 -4.80 17.80 2.75
N ALA A 129 -4.41 17.78 1.48
CA ALA A 129 -3.70 18.89 0.84
C ALA A 129 -4.43 20.24 0.90
N SER A 130 -5.77 20.22 1.01
CA SER A 130 -6.60 21.43 1.00
C SER A 130 -7.01 21.93 2.39
N ASP A 131 -6.86 21.14 3.44
CA ASP A 131 -7.46 21.41 4.74
C ASP A 131 -6.45 21.74 5.85
N GLY A 132 -5.18 21.89 5.51
CA GLY A 132 -4.15 22.20 6.51
C GLY A 132 -3.77 21.02 7.41
N ASP A 133 -4.41 19.88 7.24
CA ASP A 133 -4.14 18.67 7.98
C ASP A 133 -3.45 17.64 7.05
N ALA A 134 -2.37 18.06 6.43
CA ALA A 134 -1.63 17.23 5.48
C ALA A 134 -0.94 16.05 6.18
N SER A 135 -1.14 14.86 5.67
CA SER A 135 -0.49 13.65 6.18
C SER A 135 -0.14 12.70 5.05
N VAL A 136 0.85 11.84 5.30
CA VAL A 136 1.23 10.76 4.38
C VAL A 136 0.90 9.43 5.04
N THR A 137 0.29 8.55 4.25
CA THR A 137 -0.17 7.25 4.74
C THR A 137 0.35 6.12 3.86
#